data_f0f539c02a6a8dd0aa7a533a67f453e9
#
_entry.id   f0f539c02a6a8dd0aa7a533a67f453e9
#
_cell.length_a   1.000
_cell.length_b   1.000
_cell.length_c   1.000
_cell.angle_alpha   90.00
_cell.angle_beta   90.00
_cell.angle_gamma   90.00
#
_symmetry.space_group_name_H-M   'P 1'
#
loop_
_entity.id
_entity.type
_entity.pdbx_description
1 polymer ?
#
loop_
_entity_poly.entity_id
_entity_poly.type
_entity_poly.pdbx_seq_one_letter_code
_entity_poly.pdbx_strand_id
1 'polypeptide(L)'
;SSAPAILGELLSAGFGINGMLWSTSPAATELETHMLDWLLDLCGLPDCFRSDGKGGGVIQDSASSASLRAILAARDRLGGASELPKLVAYTSTQAHSSIEKDVKIAGFSPYQLRKVEVDENFAMDSEELQRLINEDKENGLVPCFISATIGTTSSGAVDPIPSIAEIADKEGAWLHVDAAWAGSAAVCPEYRGLLEGIEKADSYAFNPHKWLLTNFDCTAFYVADSKPLVDSLSIVPEYLRNPASEAGEVIDYRDWQVPLGRRFRSLKLWFVLRSYGAEGLRSHIRHHVEAAESFAERVEGHPKLTLAAPVSLCLLYTSDAADE
;
A
#
# COMPACT_ATOMS: atom_id res chain seq x y z
N SER A 1 -8.26 15.55 -5.43
CA SER A 1 -8.27 15.82 -6.90
C SER A 1 -7.82 17.24 -7.19
N SER A 2 -7.19 17.45 -8.35
CA SER A 2 -6.74 18.75 -8.81
C SER A 2 -7.01 18.93 -10.31
N ALA A 3 -6.97 20.19 -10.81
CA ALA A 3 -7.19 20.47 -12.21
C ALA A 3 -6.19 19.73 -13.14
N PRO A 4 -4.87 19.67 -12.85
CA PRO A 4 -3.94 18.84 -13.63
C PRO A 4 -4.33 17.37 -13.69
N ALA A 5 -4.75 16.78 -12.56
CA ALA A 5 -5.17 15.38 -12.52
C ALA A 5 -6.40 15.11 -13.39
N ILE A 6 -7.40 16.01 -13.34
CA ILE A 6 -8.62 15.93 -14.15
C ILE A 6 -8.29 16.03 -15.64
N LEU A 7 -7.40 16.94 -16.04
CA LEU A 7 -6.95 17.07 -17.42
C LEU A 7 -6.20 15.84 -17.91
N GLY A 8 -5.31 15.27 -17.08
CA GLY A 8 -4.60 14.03 -17.40
C GLY A 8 -5.55 12.84 -17.57
N GLU A 9 -6.59 12.74 -16.73
CA GLU A 9 -7.63 11.70 -16.86
C GLU A 9 -8.45 11.89 -18.14
N LEU A 10 -8.85 13.11 -18.45
CA LEU A 10 -9.59 13.43 -19.68
C LEU A 10 -8.80 13.03 -20.93
N LEU A 11 -7.52 13.34 -20.98
CA LEU A 11 -6.65 12.97 -22.08
C LEU A 11 -6.46 11.45 -22.15
N SER A 12 -6.25 10.78 -21.01
CA SER A 12 -6.15 9.31 -20.95
C SER A 12 -7.40 8.63 -21.52
N ALA A 13 -8.59 9.13 -21.17
CA ALA A 13 -9.84 8.63 -21.71
C ALA A 13 -9.98 8.92 -23.22
N GLY A 14 -9.54 10.09 -23.67
CA GLY A 14 -9.57 10.49 -25.08
C GLY A 14 -8.65 9.67 -25.98
N PHE A 15 -7.48 9.28 -25.47
CA PHE A 15 -6.55 8.41 -26.22
C PHE A 15 -7.02 6.96 -26.36
N GLY A 16 -7.86 6.47 -25.43
CA GLY A 16 -8.36 5.11 -25.46
C GLY A 16 -7.28 4.02 -25.34
N ILE A 17 -6.16 4.35 -24.70
CA ILE A 17 -5.01 3.46 -24.54
C ILE A 17 -5.31 2.34 -23.53
N ASN A 18 -4.95 1.11 -23.90
CA ASN A 18 -4.92 -0.02 -22.98
C ASN A 18 -3.46 -0.37 -22.63
N GLY A 19 -3.05 -0.06 -21.41
CA GLY A 19 -1.69 -0.25 -20.91
C GLY A 19 -1.40 -1.67 -20.39
N MET A 20 -2.02 -2.71 -20.96
CA MET A 20 -1.86 -4.09 -20.48
C MET A 20 -0.52 -4.72 -20.84
N LEU A 21 -0.01 -4.42 -22.03
CA LEU A 21 1.24 -4.95 -22.57
C LEU A 21 2.15 -3.80 -23.01
N TRP A 22 3.45 -3.98 -22.87
CA TRP A 22 4.41 -3.05 -23.46
C TRP A 22 4.22 -2.93 -24.96
N SER A 23 4.09 -4.05 -25.67
CA SER A 23 3.97 -4.07 -27.14
C SER A 23 2.74 -3.32 -27.67
N THR A 24 1.64 -3.28 -26.91
CA THR A 24 0.42 -2.55 -27.31
C THR A 24 0.43 -1.07 -26.93
N SER A 25 1.18 -0.72 -25.91
CA SER A 25 1.27 0.66 -25.40
C SER A 25 2.61 0.93 -24.73
N PRO A 26 3.73 0.97 -25.49
CA PRO A 26 5.08 1.16 -24.92
C PRO A 26 5.18 2.42 -24.08
N ALA A 27 4.68 3.55 -24.58
CA ALA A 27 4.74 4.82 -23.89
C ALA A 27 3.94 4.82 -22.56
N ALA A 28 2.82 4.09 -22.50
CA ALA A 28 2.05 3.99 -21.26
C ALA A 28 2.78 3.15 -20.21
N THR A 29 3.39 2.04 -20.62
CA THR A 29 4.17 1.16 -19.73
C THR A 29 5.41 1.87 -19.21
N GLU A 30 6.20 2.48 -20.11
CA GLU A 30 7.42 3.19 -19.75
C GLU A 30 7.12 4.40 -18.85
N LEU A 31 6.05 5.15 -19.15
CA LEU A 31 5.64 6.25 -18.28
C LEU A 31 5.23 5.74 -16.89
N GLU A 32 4.53 4.62 -16.79
CA GLU A 32 4.12 4.08 -15.49
C GLU A 32 5.33 3.68 -14.65
N THR A 33 6.27 2.93 -15.24
CA THR A 33 7.53 2.55 -14.59
C THR A 33 8.30 3.77 -14.11
N HIS A 34 8.47 4.75 -14.99
CA HIS A 34 9.18 6.00 -14.68
C HIS A 34 8.50 6.81 -13.58
N MET A 35 7.18 6.89 -13.58
CA MET A 35 6.43 7.61 -12.56
C MET A 35 6.51 6.95 -11.18
N LEU A 36 6.56 5.62 -11.13
CA LEU A 36 6.72 4.88 -9.89
C LEU A 36 8.14 5.05 -9.32
N ASP A 37 9.16 5.02 -10.16
CA ASP A 37 10.55 5.32 -9.73
C ASP A 37 10.69 6.79 -9.27
N TRP A 38 10.03 7.73 -9.92
CA TRP A 38 9.98 9.12 -9.44
C TRP A 38 9.28 9.27 -8.08
N LEU A 39 8.18 8.54 -7.87
CA LEU A 39 7.52 8.53 -6.56
C LEU A 39 8.41 7.89 -5.50
N LEU A 40 9.13 6.82 -5.84
CA LEU A 40 10.10 6.18 -4.96
C LEU A 40 11.16 7.19 -4.51
N ASP A 41 11.79 7.91 -5.44
CA ASP A 41 12.78 8.94 -5.13
C ASP A 41 12.17 10.11 -4.34
N LEU A 42 10.99 10.57 -4.74
CA LEU A 42 10.29 11.69 -4.10
C LEU A 42 9.93 11.39 -2.65
N CYS A 43 9.48 10.16 -2.36
CA CYS A 43 9.12 9.72 -1.02
C CYS A 43 10.32 9.18 -0.23
N GLY A 44 11.45 8.88 -0.88
CA GLY A 44 12.61 8.25 -0.24
C GLY A 44 12.35 6.80 0.15
N LEU A 45 11.62 6.06 -0.71
CA LEU A 45 11.39 4.63 -0.52
C LEU A 45 12.69 3.84 -0.76
N PRO A 46 12.83 2.64 -0.17
CA PRO A 46 14.02 1.81 -0.35
C PRO A 46 14.24 1.35 -1.80
N ASP A 47 15.51 1.19 -2.19
CA ASP A 47 15.91 0.74 -3.54
C ASP A 47 15.44 -0.68 -3.87
N CYS A 48 15.08 -1.51 -2.89
CA CYS A 48 14.50 -2.83 -3.16
C CYS A 48 13.18 -2.76 -3.95
N PHE A 49 12.49 -1.62 -3.94
CA PHE A 49 11.25 -1.35 -4.68
C PHE A 49 11.49 -0.71 -6.05
N ARG A 50 12.74 -0.51 -6.47
CA ARG A 50 13.07 0.10 -7.76
C ARG A 50 12.90 -0.87 -8.92
N SER A 51 12.51 -0.34 -10.08
CA SER A 51 12.18 -1.13 -11.27
C SER A 51 13.38 -1.77 -11.96
N ASP A 52 14.61 -1.29 -11.71
CA ASP A 52 15.85 -1.82 -12.29
C ASP A 52 16.47 -2.98 -11.50
N GLY A 53 15.78 -3.41 -10.41
CA GLY A 53 16.17 -4.53 -9.56
C GLY A 53 15.28 -5.77 -9.71
N LYS A 54 15.12 -6.50 -8.60
CA LYS A 54 14.17 -7.63 -8.51
C LYS A 54 12.75 -7.15 -8.23
N GLY A 55 12.63 -6.00 -7.60
CA GLY A 55 11.38 -5.38 -7.23
C GLY A 55 10.75 -4.57 -8.36
N GLY A 56 9.87 -3.68 -7.95
CA GLY A 56 9.21 -2.73 -8.84
C GLY A 56 7.88 -2.27 -8.31
N GLY A 57 7.26 -1.37 -9.05
CA GLY A 57 5.94 -0.87 -8.73
C GLY A 57 4.93 -1.06 -9.86
N VAL A 58 3.66 -0.97 -9.51
CA VAL A 58 2.52 -0.96 -10.44
C VAL A 58 1.43 -0.05 -9.90
N ILE A 59 0.75 0.71 -10.77
CA ILE A 59 -0.40 1.53 -10.37
C ILE A 59 -1.66 0.67 -10.36
N GLN A 60 -2.23 0.49 -9.17
CA GLN A 60 -3.49 -0.21 -8.95
C GLN A 60 -4.67 0.78 -8.85
N ASP A 61 -5.91 0.27 -8.91
CA ASP A 61 -7.13 1.03 -8.70
C ASP A 61 -7.33 1.44 -7.22
N SER A 62 -6.92 0.59 -6.28
CA SER A 62 -7.12 0.83 -4.85
C SER A 62 -6.08 0.11 -4.00
N ALA A 63 -5.91 0.58 -2.74
CA ALA A 63 -5.14 -0.14 -1.74
C ALA A 63 -5.73 -1.54 -1.47
N SER A 64 -7.05 -1.69 -1.48
CA SER A 64 -7.69 -3.01 -1.38
C SER A 64 -7.23 -3.96 -2.48
N SER A 65 -7.19 -3.49 -3.73
CA SER A 65 -6.66 -4.30 -4.82
C SER A 65 -5.17 -4.63 -4.65
N ALA A 66 -4.38 -3.71 -4.10
CA ALA A 66 -2.96 -3.94 -3.80
C ALA A 66 -2.79 -5.00 -2.70
N SER A 67 -3.52 -4.86 -1.58
CA SER A 67 -3.49 -5.82 -0.47
C SER A 67 -3.94 -7.21 -0.90
N LEU A 68 -5.03 -7.32 -1.69
CA LEU A 68 -5.47 -8.61 -2.23
C LEU A 68 -4.36 -9.31 -3.02
N ARG A 69 -3.63 -8.56 -3.87
CA ARG A 69 -2.52 -9.14 -4.67
C ARG A 69 -1.36 -9.57 -3.80
N ALA A 70 -1.02 -8.80 -2.77
CA ALA A 70 -0.01 -9.18 -1.79
C ALA A 70 -0.39 -10.48 -1.06
N ILE A 71 -1.68 -10.63 -0.66
CA ILE A 71 -2.20 -11.85 -0.03
C ILE A 71 -2.13 -13.04 -0.99
N LEU A 72 -2.49 -12.86 -2.27
CA LEU A 72 -2.42 -13.92 -3.27
C LEU A 72 -0.97 -14.37 -3.50
N ALA A 73 -0.03 -13.44 -3.64
CA ALA A 73 1.39 -13.73 -3.78
C ALA A 73 1.95 -14.45 -2.54
N ALA A 74 1.59 -14.00 -1.34
CA ALA A 74 1.97 -14.62 -0.08
C ALA A 74 1.46 -16.08 0.02
N ARG A 75 0.18 -16.29 -0.28
CA ARG A 75 -0.46 -17.60 -0.29
C ARG A 75 0.23 -18.56 -1.27
N ASP A 76 0.43 -18.10 -2.50
CA ASP A 76 0.94 -18.95 -3.58
C ASP A 76 2.44 -19.24 -3.40
N ARG A 77 3.20 -18.33 -2.78
CA ARG A 77 4.59 -18.57 -2.35
C ARG A 77 4.71 -19.77 -1.38
N LEU A 78 3.67 -20.05 -0.60
CA LEU A 78 3.61 -21.16 0.38
C LEU A 78 2.82 -22.39 -0.12
N GLY A 79 2.64 -22.56 -1.43
CA GLY A 79 2.00 -23.73 -2.03
C GLY A 79 0.54 -23.52 -2.46
N GLY A 80 0.02 -22.32 -2.36
CA GLY A 80 -1.26 -21.93 -2.92
C GLY A 80 -2.46 -22.63 -2.27
N ALA A 81 -3.42 -23.02 -3.10
CA ALA A 81 -4.68 -23.60 -2.63
C ALA A 81 -4.53 -24.91 -1.86
N SER A 82 -3.47 -25.72 -2.12
CA SER A 82 -3.25 -27.00 -1.44
C SER A 82 -2.87 -26.82 0.02
N GLU A 83 -2.11 -25.79 0.35
CA GLU A 83 -1.66 -25.50 1.71
C GLU A 83 -2.57 -24.50 2.44
N LEU A 84 -3.51 -23.86 1.73
CA LEU A 84 -4.40 -22.83 2.28
C LEU A 84 -5.06 -23.21 3.63
N PRO A 85 -5.50 -24.45 3.88
CA PRO A 85 -6.10 -24.81 5.17
C PRO A 85 -5.18 -24.60 6.39
N LYS A 86 -3.86 -24.53 6.19
CA LYS A 86 -2.86 -24.34 7.26
C LYS A 86 -2.39 -22.90 7.38
N LEU A 87 -2.67 -22.06 6.38
CA LEU A 87 -2.14 -20.69 6.31
C LEU A 87 -2.93 -19.75 7.21
N VAL A 88 -2.24 -18.81 7.86
CA VAL A 88 -2.83 -17.79 8.73
C VAL A 88 -2.35 -16.40 8.29
N ALA A 89 -3.27 -15.45 8.28
CA ALA A 89 -3.02 -14.03 8.07
C ALA A 89 -3.21 -13.25 9.37
N TYR A 90 -2.43 -12.18 9.55
CA TYR A 90 -2.43 -11.33 10.74
C TYR A 90 -2.61 -9.86 10.35
N THR A 91 -3.39 -9.13 11.13
CA THR A 91 -3.57 -7.67 10.99
C THR A 91 -4.02 -7.08 12.32
N SER A 92 -3.87 -5.77 12.52
CA SER A 92 -4.35 -5.15 13.77
C SER A 92 -5.87 -5.00 13.81
N THR A 93 -6.43 -4.82 15.01
CA THR A 93 -7.84 -4.46 15.21
C THR A 93 -8.18 -3.08 14.62
N GLN A 94 -7.16 -2.23 14.37
CA GLN A 94 -7.31 -0.90 13.77
C GLN A 94 -7.08 -0.89 12.24
N ALA A 95 -6.69 -2.02 11.64
CA ALA A 95 -6.49 -2.09 10.20
C ALA A 95 -7.80 -1.82 9.42
N HIS A 96 -7.65 -1.28 8.22
CA HIS A 96 -8.79 -1.03 7.35
C HIS A 96 -9.53 -2.33 7.01
N SER A 97 -10.86 -2.29 7.02
CA SER A 97 -11.74 -3.46 6.77
C SER A 97 -11.51 -4.17 5.42
N SER A 98 -10.80 -3.52 4.48
CA SER A 98 -10.42 -4.16 3.22
C SER A 98 -9.53 -5.38 3.44
N ILE A 99 -8.65 -5.38 4.44
CA ILE A 99 -7.76 -6.52 4.71
C ILE A 99 -8.57 -7.77 5.04
N GLU A 100 -9.57 -7.66 5.92
CA GLU A 100 -10.47 -8.78 6.23
C GLU A 100 -11.25 -9.26 5.00
N LYS A 101 -11.74 -8.32 4.18
CA LYS A 101 -12.41 -8.62 2.93
C LYS A 101 -11.49 -9.33 1.94
N ASP A 102 -10.26 -8.86 1.80
CA ASP A 102 -9.29 -9.37 0.85
C ASP A 102 -8.80 -10.78 1.25
N VAL A 103 -8.58 -11.02 2.54
CA VAL A 103 -8.29 -12.35 3.11
C VAL A 103 -9.42 -13.33 2.78
N LYS A 104 -10.69 -12.91 2.95
CA LYS A 104 -11.86 -13.71 2.59
C LYS A 104 -11.90 -14.00 1.08
N ILE A 105 -11.64 -12.99 0.23
CA ILE A 105 -11.64 -13.15 -1.25
C ILE A 105 -10.50 -14.09 -1.67
N ALA A 106 -9.35 -14.04 -1.01
CA ALA A 106 -8.23 -14.95 -1.26
C ALA A 106 -8.49 -16.40 -0.83
N GLY A 107 -9.67 -16.69 -0.26
CA GLY A 107 -10.14 -18.04 0.07
C GLY A 107 -9.86 -18.49 1.50
N PHE A 108 -9.29 -17.65 2.35
CA PHE A 108 -9.10 -17.96 3.76
C PHE A 108 -10.46 -18.03 4.48
N SER A 109 -10.59 -18.95 5.42
CA SER A 109 -11.73 -18.99 6.33
C SER A 109 -11.65 -17.86 7.37
N PRO A 110 -12.75 -17.45 8.00
CA PRO A 110 -12.73 -16.43 9.05
C PRO A 110 -11.77 -16.77 10.21
N TYR A 111 -11.54 -18.07 10.47
CA TYR A 111 -10.66 -18.54 11.55
C TYR A 111 -9.17 -18.48 11.19
N GLN A 112 -8.82 -18.09 9.98
CA GLN A 112 -7.44 -17.96 9.51
C GLN A 112 -6.97 -16.49 9.46
N LEU A 113 -7.79 -15.54 9.92
CA LEU A 113 -7.40 -14.16 10.15
C LEU A 113 -7.31 -13.90 11.65
N ARG A 114 -6.13 -13.52 12.13
CA ARG A 114 -5.91 -13.03 13.49
C ARG A 114 -5.95 -11.53 13.51
N LYS A 115 -6.79 -10.97 14.37
CA LYS A 115 -6.79 -9.54 14.67
C LYS A 115 -5.96 -9.34 15.93
N VAL A 116 -4.79 -8.76 15.74
CA VAL A 116 -3.84 -8.45 16.79
C VAL A 116 -4.34 -7.22 17.55
N GLU A 117 -4.33 -7.28 18.86
CA GLU A 117 -4.67 -6.13 19.70
C GLU A 117 -3.65 -5.00 19.53
N VAL A 118 -4.04 -3.83 19.96
CA VAL A 118 -3.24 -2.60 19.83
C VAL A 118 -2.86 -2.08 21.20
N ASP A 119 -1.79 -1.29 21.23
CA ASP A 119 -1.36 -0.57 22.43
C ASP A 119 -2.24 0.66 22.75
N GLU A 120 -1.86 1.43 23.75
CA GLU A 120 -2.54 2.68 24.17
C GLU A 120 -2.52 3.79 23.10
N ASN A 121 -1.62 3.67 22.09
CA ASN A 121 -1.54 4.58 20.96
C ASN A 121 -2.24 4.06 19.70
N PHE A 122 -3.01 2.99 19.84
CA PHE A 122 -3.73 2.31 18.75
C PHE A 122 -2.79 1.67 17.71
N ALA A 123 -1.50 1.46 18.00
CA ALA A 123 -0.55 0.76 17.15
C ALA A 123 -0.58 -0.76 17.45
N MET A 124 -0.34 -1.59 16.44
CA MET A 124 -0.29 -3.05 16.59
C MET A 124 0.70 -3.44 17.70
N ASP A 125 0.26 -4.25 18.65
CA ASP A 125 1.13 -4.81 19.68
C ASP A 125 1.98 -5.94 19.07
N SER A 126 3.28 -5.70 18.92
CA SER A 126 4.21 -6.68 18.33
C SER A 126 4.49 -7.89 19.23
N GLU A 127 4.35 -7.75 20.55
CA GLU A 127 4.48 -8.89 21.48
C GLU A 127 3.25 -9.81 21.35
N GLU A 128 2.06 -9.23 21.25
CA GLU A 128 0.83 -9.98 21.00
C GLU A 128 0.85 -10.66 19.63
N LEU A 129 1.35 -9.99 18.58
CA LEU A 129 1.57 -10.61 17.27
C LEU A 129 2.46 -11.86 17.38
N GLN A 130 3.60 -11.76 18.06
CA GLN A 130 4.51 -12.90 18.23
C GLN A 130 3.86 -14.02 19.07
N ARG A 131 3.07 -13.67 20.10
CA ARG A 131 2.33 -14.63 20.92
C ARG A 131 1.33 -15.45 20.07
N LEU A 132 0.51 -14.76 19.27
CA LEU A 132 -0.48 -15.40 18.38
C LEU A 132 0.19 -16.30 17.33
N ILE A 133 1.31 -15.87 16.76
CA ILE A 133 2.09 -16.67 15.81
C ILE A 133 2.61 -17.94 16.48
N ASN A 134 3.15 -17.85 17.68
CA ASN A 134 3.64 -19.02 18.41
C ASN A 134 2.52 -20.03 18.70
N GLU A 135 1.36 -19.55 19.13
CA GLU A 135 0.17 -20.38 19.37
C GLU A 135 -0.31 -21.08 18.08
N ASP A 136 -0.35 -20.36 16.96
CA ASP A 136 -0.72 -20.95 15.67
C ASP A 136 0.27 -22.04 15.21
N LYS A 137 1.56 -21.81 15.40
CA LYS A 137 2.61 -22.80 15.08
C LYS A 137 2.52 -24.06 15.95
N GLU A 138 2.22 -23.93 17.25
CA GLU A 138 1.97 -25.06 18.14
C GLU A 138 0.76 -25.89 17.67
N ASN A 139 -0.21 -25.26 17.02
CA ASN A 139 -1.37 -25.92 16.42
C ASN A 139 -1.12 -26.42 14.97
N GLY A 140 0.14 -26.37 14.48
CA GLY A 140 0.52 -26.84 13.15
C GLY A 140 0.11 -25.91 12.00
N LEU A 141 -0.23 -24.64 12.30
CA LEU A 141 -0.55 -23.62 11.31
C LEU A 141 0.73 -22.88 10.90
N VAL A 142 0.66 -22.21 9.74
CA VAL A 142 1.80 -21.54 9.10
C VAL A 142 1.49 -20.05 8.92
N PRO A 143 2.29 -19.16 9.52
CA PRO A 143 2.20 -17.72 9.27
C PRO A 143 2.43 -17.43 7.78
N CYS A 144 1.47 -16.81 7.14
CA CYS A 144 1.51 -16.56 5.70
C CYS A 144 1.67 -15.07 5.38
N PHE A 145 0.89 -14.24 6.03
CA PHE A 145 0.74 -12.83 5.67
C PHE A 145 0.56 -11.97 6.92
N ILE A 146 1.28 -10.86 6.99
CA ILE A 146 1.13 -9.84 8.03
C ILE A 146 0.86 -8.51 7.33
N SER A 147 -0.25 -7.84 7.68
CA SER A 147 -0.53 -6.47 7.24
C SER A 147 -0.30 -5.51 8.38
N ALA A 148 0.71 -4.67 8.23
CA ALA A 148 0.98 -3.54 9.13
C ALA A 148 0.55 -2.23 8.46
N THR A 149 0.17 -1.23 9.25
CA THR A 149 -0.40 0.02 8.74
C THR A 149 0.44 1.23 9.15
N ILE A 150 0.72 2.11 8.19
CA ILE A 150 1.23 3.47 8.46
C ILE A 150 0.07 4.44 8.27
N GLY A 151 -0.50 4.89 9.37
CA GLY A 151 -1.66 5.75 9.42
C GLY A 151 -2.99 4.98 9.30
N THR A 152 -3.47 4.42 10.41
CA THR A 152 -4.78 3.77 10.45
C THR A 152 -5.91 4.74 10.13
N THR A 153 -7.00 4.23 9.60
CA THR A 153 -8.10 5.09 9.09
C THR A 153 -8.78 5.91 10.19
N SER A 154 -8.92 5.35 11.38
CA SER A 154 -9.65 6.03 12.48
C SER A 154 -8.72 6.84 13.37
N SER A 155 -7.66 6.25 13.90
CA SER A 155 -6.77 6.88 14.88
C SER A 155 -5.53 7.54 14.27
N GLY A 156 -5.19 7.24 13.03
CA GLY A 156 -3.93 7.70 12.41
C GLY A 156 -2.68 7.00 12.95
N ALA A 157 -2.84 5.95 13.76
CA ALA A 157 -1.76 5.21 14.38
C ALA A 157 -0.79 4.62 13.34
N VAL A 158 0.46 4.50 13.75
CA VAL A 158 1.53 3.90 12.94
C VAL A 158 2.01 2.65 13.67
N ASP A 159 1.88 1.51 13.02
CA ASP A 159 2.34 0.24 13.56
C ASP A 159 3.88 0.22 13.66
N PRO A 160 4.47 -0.51 14.63
CA PRO A 160 5.92 -0.58 14.82
C PRO A 160 6.56 -1.46 13.74
N ILE A 161 6.69 -0.92 12.52
CA ILE A 161 7.17 -1.64 11.33
C ILE A 161 8.50 -2.38 11.58
N PRO A 162 9.54 -1.79 12.22
CA PRO A 162 10.78 -2.49 12.46
C PRO A 162 10.61 -3.81 13.23
N SER A 163 9.86 -3.80 14.33
CA SER A 163 9.60 -5.00 15.15
C SER A 163 8.76 -6.03 14.40
N ILE A 164 7.73 -5.59 13.69
CA ILE A 164 6.88 -6.47 12.87
C ILE A 164 7.70 -7.11 11.74
N ALA A 165 8.60 -6.36 11.12
CA ALA A 165 9.47 -6.85 10.06
C ALA A 165 10.44 -7.93 10.55
N GLU A 166 10.99 -7.79 11.76
CA GLU A 166 11.83 -8.82 12.38
C GLU A 166 11.03 -10.11 12.63
N ILE A 167 9.78 -9.99 13.08
CA ILE A 167 8.89 -11.14 13.27
C ILE A 167 8.58 -11.79 11.91
N ALA A 168 8.20 -10.99 10.90
CA ALA A 168 7.87 -11.49 9.58
C ALA A 168 9.03 -12.25 8.93
N ASP A 169 10.24 -11.70 8.98
CA ASP A 169 11.46 -12.32 8.47
C ASP A 169 11.76 -13.66 9.16
N LYS A 170 11.74 -13.67 10.50
CA LYS A 170 11.96 -14.87 11.32
C LYS A 170 10.96 -15.98 11.01
N GLU A 171 9.71 -15.64 10.78
CA GLU A 171 8.63 -16.60 10.58
C GLU A 171 8.39 -16.94 9.08
N GLY A 172 9.09 -16.24 8.16
CA GLY A 172 8.93 -16.41 6.72
C GLY A 172 7.59 -15.92 6.18
N ALA A 173 6.87 -15.08 6.94
CA ALA A 173 5.60 -14.50 6.53
C ALA A 173 5.82 -13.32 5.59
N TRP A 174 4.88 -13.10 4.66
CA TRP A 174 4.87 -11.91 3.81
C TRP A 174 4.48 -10.68 4.61
N LEU A 175 5.33 -9.67 4.64
CA LEU A 175 4.99 -8.38 5.22
C LEU A 175 4.47 -7.42 4.17
N HIS A 176 3.22 -7.02 4.29
CA HIS A 176 2.61 -5.93 3.52
C HIS A 176 2.43 -4.70 4.39
N VAL A 177 2.91 -3.55 3.93
CA VAL A 177 2.73 -2.27 4.62
C VAL A 177 1.68 -1.43 3.88
N ASP A 178 0.52 -1.27 4.51
CA ASP A 178 -0.56 -0.39 4.04
C ASP A 178 -0.34 1.03 4.57
N ALA A 179 0.13 1.91 3.71
CA ALA A 179 0.29 3.33 3.96
C ALA A 179 -0.69 4.17 3.13
N ALA A 180 -1.90 3.67 2.92
CA ALA A 180 -2.85 4.16 1.90
C ALA A 180 -3.00 5.67 1.87
N TRP A 181 -3.10 6.36 3.01
CA TRP A 181 -3.18 7.83 3.03
C TRP A 181 -1.87 8.47 3.53
N ALA A 182 -1.30 7.94 4.61
CA ALA A 182 -0.16 8.56 5.28
C ALA A 182 1.15 8.41 4.51
N GLY A 183 1.29 7.39 3.65
CA GLY A 183 2.47 7.23 2.79
C GLY A 183 2.78 8.43 1.90
N SER A 184 1.76 9.23 1.57
CA SER A 184 1.94 10.49 0.86
C SER A 184 2.74 11.54 1.64
N ALA A 185 2.79 11.47 2.98
CA ALA A 185 3.55 12.39 3.82
C ALA A 185 5.07 12.29 3.57
N ALA A 186 5.56 11.14 3.13
CA ALA A 186 6.98 10.88 2.88
C ALA A 186 7.57 11.74 1.74
N VAL A 187 6.76 12.45 0.95
CA VAL A 187 7.26 13.48 0.03
C VAL A 187 8.00 14.60 0.79
N CYS A 188 7.64 14.81 2.07
CA CYS A 188 8.30 15.71 3.00
C CYS A 188 9.41 14.95 3.75
N PRO A 189 10.67 15.33 3.61
CA PRO A 189 11.79 14.61 4.25
C PRO A 189 11.64 14.42 5.76
N GLU A 190 11.03 15.38 6.44
CA GLU A 190 10.80 15.38 7.89
C GLU A 190 9.84 14.28 8.36
N TYR A 191 8.98 13.75 7.49
CA TYR A 191 8.05 12.67 7.82
C TYR A 191 8.53 11.28 7.36
N ARG A 192 9.72 11.16 6.77
CA ARG A 192 10.26 9.88 6.29
C ARG A 192 10.58 8.90 7.42
N GLY A 193 10.70 9.36 8.66
CA GLY A 193 10.79 8.48 9.82
C GLY A 193 9.63 7.48 9.94
N LEU A 194 8.46 7.81 9.36
CA LEU A 194 7.30 6.88 9.25
C LEU A 194 7.60 5.62 8.43
N LEU A 195 8.64 5.66 7.59
CA LEU A 195 9.02 4.57 6.70
C LEU A 195 10.12 3.67 7.30
N GLU A 196 10.54 3.87 8.55
CA GLU A 196 11.55 3.04 9.17
C GLU A 196 11.14 1.57 9.17
N GLY A 197 12.02 0.68 8.69
CA GLY A 197 11.78 -0.76 8.61
C GLY A 197 11.10 -1.25 7.32
N ILE A 198 10.60 -0.37 6.46
CA ILE A 198 9.92 -0.81 5.22
C ILE A 198 10.88 -1.45 4.20
N GLU A 199 12.18 -1.28 4.33
CA GLU A 199 13.18 -1.95 3.49
C GLU A 199 13.18 -3.48 3.66
N LYS A 200 12.54 -3.99 4.73
CA LYS A 200 12.33 -5.42 4.99
C LYS A 200 10.94 -5.90 4.56
N ALA A 201 10.06 -5.00 4.12
CA ALA A 201 8.72 -5.39 3.68
C ALA A 201 8.75 -6.05 2.30
N ASP A 202 7.96 -7.11 2.12
CA ASP A 202 7.76 -7.73 0.80
C ASP A 202 6.96 -6.83 -0.14
N SER A 203 6.06 -6.00 0.42
CA SER A 203 5.25 -5.06 -0.37
C SER A 203 4.82 -3.83 0.43
N TYR A 204 4.64 -2.73 -0.29
CA TYR A 204 4.23 -1.43 0.24
C TYR A 204 3.22 -0.78 -0.68
N ALA A 205 2.18 -0.16 -0.12
CA ALA A 205 1.17 0.55 -0.92
C ALA A 205 0.77 1.89 -0.32
N PHE A 206 0.62 2.91 -1.18
CA PHE A 206 0.00 4.18 -0.81
C PHE A 206 -0.80 4.77 -1.96
N ASN A 207 -1.73 5.68 -1.64
CA ASN A 207 -2.71 6.18 -2.60
C ASN A 207 -2.45 7.65 -2.97
N PRO A 208 -1.79 7.94 -4.11
CA PRO A 208 -1.73 9.30 -4.65
C PRO A 208 -3.12 9.94 -4.78
N HIS A 209 -4.17 9.15 -5.00
CA HIS A 209 -5.55 9.64 -5.09
C HIS A 209 -6.17 10.08 -3.75
N LYS A 210 -5.50 9.82 -2.60
CA LYS A 210 -5.94 10.36 -1.29
C LYS A 210 -5.31 11.71 -1.01
N TRP A 211 -4.00 11.78 -0.81
CA TRP A 211 -3.36 13.00 -0.32
C TRP A 211 -2.38 13.68 -1.29
N LEU A 212 -2.07 13.07 -2.45
CA LEU A 212 -1.21 13.65 -3.48
C LEU A 212 -1.99 14.25 -4.67
N LEU A 213 -3.11 14.93 -4.41
CA LEU A 213 -3.85 15.75 -5.38
C LEU A 213 -4.28 15.03 -6.67
N THR A 214 -4.05 13.71 -6.77
CA THR A 214 -4.44 12.88 -7.90
C THR A 214 -5.91 12.46 -7.73
N ASN A 215 -6.69 12.47 -8.81
CA ASN A 215 -8.07 12.00 -8.74
C ASN A 215 -8.15 10.46 -8.69
N PHE A 216 -9.21 9.97 -8.07
CA PHE A 216 -9.52 8.53 -8.02
C PHE A 216 -9.63 7.98 -9.46
N ASP A 217 -9.02 6.85 -9.82
CA ASP A 217 -8.30 5.90 -9.00
C ASP A 217 -6.79 5.89 -9.33
N CYS A 218 -5.93 5.86 -8.32
CA CYS A 218 -4.47 5.79 -8.48
C CYS A 218 -3.82 5.36 -7.15
N THR A 219 -3.36 4.12 -7.08
CA THR A 219 -2.64 3.54 -5.94
C THR A 219 -1.26 3.07 -6.41
N ALA A 220 -0.20 3.57 -5.82
CA ALA A 220 1.14 3.05 -6.04
C ALA A 220 1.34 1.81 -5.16
N PHE A 221 1.62 0.67 -5.78
CA PHE A 221 1.87 -0.61 -5.12
C PHE A 221 3.26 -1.10 -5.54
N TYR A 222 4.11 -1.35 -4.55
CA TYR A 222 5.48 -1.79 -4.73
C TYR A 222 5.69 -3.17 -4.12
N VAL A 223 6.58 -3.95 -4.74
CA VAL A 223 7.06 -5.24 -4.23
C VAL A 223 8.58 -5.29 -4.26
N ALA A 224 9.19 -5.89 -3.23
CA ALA A 224 10.64 -6.04 -3.14
C ALA A 224 11.18 -7.15 -4.08
N ASP A 225 10.34 -8.13 -4.40
CA ASP A 225 10.56 -9.13 -5.43
C ASP A 225 9.27 -9.30 -6.24
N SER A 226 9.33 -9.01 -7.53
CA SER A 226 8.17 -9.09 -8.43
C SER A 226 7.80 -10.52 -8.79
N LYS A 227 8.73 -11.46 -8.68
CA LYS A 227 8.52 -12.83 -9.14
C LYS A 227 7.34 -13.54 -8.46
N PRO A 228 7.20 -13.55 -7.11
CA PRO A 228 6.05 -14.19 -6.46
C PRO A 228 4.71 -13.57 -6.88
N LEU A 229 4.67 -12.25 -7.10
CA LEU A 229 3.47 -11.55 -7.55
C LEU A 229 3.08 -11.99 -8.97
N VAL A 230 4.03 -11.97 -9.89
CA VAL A 230 3.82 -12.36 -11.28
C VAL A 230 3.45 -13.84 -11.38
N ASP A 231 4.16 -14.73 -10.67
CA ASP A 231 3.86 -16.16 -10.65
C ASP A 231 2.42 -16.47 -10.18
N SER A 232 1.90 -15.67 -9.24
CA SER A 232 0.54 -15.85 -8.71
C SER A 232 -0.59 -15.35 -9.61
N LEU A 233 -0.29 -14.44 -10.53
CA LEU A 233 -1.30 -13.74 -11.35
C LEU A 233 -1.18 -14.04 -12.84
N SER A 234 -0.01 -14.49 -13.31
CA SER A 234 0.25 -14.66 -14.73
C SER A 234 -0.34 -15.95 -15.28
N ILE A 235 -1.11 -15.82 -16.35
CA ILE A 235 -1.47 -16.90 -17.26
C ILE A 235 -1.14 -16.41 -18.66
N VAL A 236 -0.06 -16.95 -19.26
CA VAL A 236 0.45 -16.48 -20.56
C VAL A 236 0.01 -17.40 -21.70
N PRO A 237 -1.16 -17.17 -22.31
CA PRO A 237 -1.57 -17.88 -23.54
C PRO A 237 -0.58 -17.59 -24.66
N GLU A 238 -0.44 -18.53 -25.59
CA GLU A 238 0.55 -18.44 -26.69
C GLU A 238 0.42 -17.15 -27.51
N TYR A 239 -0.81 -16.68 -27.78
CA TYR A 239 -1.08 -15.47 -28.57
C TYR A 239 -0.68 -14.16 -27.85
N LEU A 240 -0.35 -14.19 -26.56
CA LEU A 240 0.12 -13.03 -25.77
C LEU A 240 1.62 -13.09 -25.46
N ARG A 241 2.34 -14.09 -25.95
CA ARG A 241 3.78 -14.17 -25.78
C ARG A 241 4.49 -13.09 -26.59
N ASN A 242 5.49 -12.49 -25.97
CA ASN A 242 6.32 -11.44 -26.57
C ASN A 242 7.79 -11.74 -26.26
N PRO A 243 8.66 -11.86 -27.25
CA PRO A 243 10.08 -12.16 -27.03
C PRO A 243 10.79 -11.20 -26.07
N ALA A 244 10.46 -9.91 -26.09
CA ALA A 244 11.07 -8.93 -25.20
C ALA A 244 10.62 -9.13 -23.74
N SER A 245 9.35 -9.51 -23.51
CA SER A 245 8.85 -9.84 -22.15
C SER A 245 9.44 -11.16 -21.65
N GLU A 246 9.56 -12.17 -22.51
CA GLU A 246 10.19 -13.46 -22.18
C GLU A 246 11.70 -13.30 -21.87
N ALA A 247 12.36 -12.35 -22.50
CA ALA A 247 13.75 -11.98 -22.22
C ALA A 247 13.91 -11.13 -20.95
N GLY A 248 12.83 -10.65 -20.34
CA GLY A 248 12.85 -9.76 -19.19
C GLY A 248 13.29 -8.32 -19.52
N GLU A 249 13.26 -7.93 -20.81
CA GLU A 249 13.66 -6.60 -21.27
C GLU A 249 12.59 -5.54 -21.04
N VAL A 250 11.31 -5.96 -20.92
CA VAL A 250 10.16 -5.08 -20.72
C VAL A 250 9.17 -5.68 -19.71
N ILE A 251 8.35 -4.82 -19.11
CA ILE A 251 7.31 -5.21 -18.16
C ILE A 251 5.96 -5.27 -18.88
N ASP A 252 5.26 -6.37 -18.70
CA ASP A 252 3.85 -6.50 -19.07
C ASP A 252 2.98 -6.39 -17.81
N TYR A 253 2.43 -5.21 -17.55
CA TYR A 253 1.69 -4.93 -16.32
C TYR A 253 0.39 -5.71 -16.14
N ARG A 254 -0.13 -6.36 -17.19
CA ARG A 254 -1.25 -7.32 -17.06
C ARG A 254 -0.96 -8.44 -16.07
N ASP A 255 0.33 -8.84 -15.95
CA ASP A 255 0.78 -9.91 -15.07
C ASP A 255 0.99 -9.44 -13.61
N TRP A 256 0.81 -8.15 -13.34
CA TRP A 256 0.89 -7.52 -12.02
C TRP A 256 -0.48 -7.19 -11.42
N GLN A 257 -1.56 -7.62 -12.05
CA GLN A 257 -2.93 -7.30 -11.66
C GLN A 257 -3.91 -8.41 -12.04
N VAL A 258 -5.14 -8.37 -11.44
CA VAL A 258 -6.20 -9.32 -11.77
C VAL A 258 -6.87 -9.00 -13.13
N PRO A 259 -7.30 -7.75 -13.41
CA PRO A 259 -7.87 -7.42 -14.71
C PRO A 259 -6.84 -7.51 -15.84
N LEU A 260 -7.21 -8.04 -17.00
CA LEU A 260 -6.35 -8.04 -18.19
C LEU A 260 -6.13 -6.60 -18.70
N GLY A 261 -7.21 -5.88 -18.96
CA GLY A 261 -7.17 -4.50 -19.45
C GLY A 261 -6.72 -3.51 -18.38
N ARG A 262 -6.00 -2.45 -18.81
CA ARG A 262 -5.46 -1.43 -17.91
C ARG A 262 -5.70 -0.02 -18.43
N ARG A 263 -6.17 0.84 -17.56
CA ARG A 263 -6.26 2.30 -17.81
C ARG A 263 -4.86 2.93 -17.76
N PHE A 264 -4.67 3.99 -18.50
CA PHE A 264 -3.43 4.79 -18.51
C PHE A 264 -3.38 5.74 -17.30
N ARG A 265 -3.34 5.18 -16.07
CA ARG A 265 -3.39 5.95 -14.80
C ARG A 265 -2.16 6.80 -14.56
N SER A 266 -1.00 6.39 -15.06
CA SER A 266 0.25 7.13 -14.89
C SER A 266 0.22 8.51 -15.52
N LEU A 267 -0.59 8.74 -16.56
CA LEU A 267 -0.69 10.04 -17.22
C LEU A 267 -1.20 11.13 -16.27
N LYS A 268 -2.27 10.89 -15.52
CA LYS A 268 -2.79 11.88 -14.55
C LYS A 268 -1.82 12.13 -13.41
N LEU A 269 -1.11 11.11 -12.95
CA LEU A 269 -0.05 11.24 -11.95
C LEU A 269 1.10 12.11 -12.48
N TRP A 270 1.52 11.90 -13.74
CA TRP A 270 2.53 12.72 -14.39
C TRP A 270 2.10 14.19 -14.45
N PHE A 271 0.85 14.48 -14.82
CA PHE A 271 0.30 15.84 -14.84
C PHE A 271 0.39 16.50 -13.46
N VAL A 272 0.07 15.78 -12.39
CA VAL A 272 0.17 16.27 -11.02
C VAL A 272 1.62 16.59 -10.65
N LEU A 273 2.53 15.62 -10.81
CA LEU A 273 3.93 15.79 -10.43
C LEU A 273 4.62 16.90 -11.25
N ARG A 274 4.31 17.00 -12.54
CA ARG A 274 4.85 18.06 -13.41
C ARG A 274 4.29 19.44 -13.09
N SER A 275 3.03 19.50 -12.68
CA SER A 275 2.35 20.78 -12.41
C SER A 275 2.75 21.37 -11.05
N TYR A 276 2.79 20.57 -10.00
CA TYR A 276 3.09 21.04 -8.64
C TYR A 276 4.56 20.95 -8.29
N GLY A 277 5.30 20.01 -8.89
CA GLY A 277 6.68 19.70 -8.48
C GLY A 277 6.77 19.16 -7.05
N ALA A 278 7.97 18.82 -6.62
CA ALA A 278 8.21 18.34 -5.26
C ALA A 278 7.82 19.38 -4.20
N GLU A 279 8.22 20.63 -4.38
CA GLU A 279 7.97 21.69 -3.39
C GLU A 279 6.48 22.05 -3.27
N GLY A 280 5.72 22.06 -4.37
CA GLY A 280 4.28 22.30 -4.31
C GLY A 280 3.54 21.20 -3.55
N LEU A 281 3.92 19.93 -3.76
CA LEU A 281 3.36 18.81 -3.01
C LEU A 281 3.75 18.83 -1.54
N ARG A 282 5.01 19.15 -1.20
CA ARG A 282 5.48 19.31 0.18
C ARG A 282 4.73 20.43 0.90
N SER A 283 4.61 21.60 0.26
CA SER A 283 3.87 22.73 0.82
C SER A 283 2.41 22.37 1.11
N HIS A 284 1.77 21.63 0.20
CA HIS A 284 0.40 21.15 0.38
C HIS A 284 0.27 20.22 1.60
N ILE A 285 1.17 19.25 1.76
CA ILE A 285 1.16 18.32 2.89
C ILE A 285 1.41 19.07 4.21
N ARG A 286 2.44 19.93 4.28
CA ARG A 286 2.77 20.72 5.47
C ARG A 286 1.60 21.57 5.93
N HIS A 287 0.96 22.28 4.99
CA HIS A 287 -0.20 23.11 5.30
C HIS A 287 -1.35 22.31 5.94
N HIS A 288 -1.59 21.07 5.48
CA HIS A 288 -2.63 20.22 6.07
C HIS A 288 -2.24 19.72 7.47
N VAL A 289 -0.97 19.43 7.71
CA VAL A 289 -0.48 19.06 9.05
C VAL A 289 -0.59 20.25 10.00
N GLU A 290 -0.09 21.42 9.63
CA GLU A 290 -0.22 22.66 10.41
C GLU A 290 -1.67 23.01 10.75
N ALA A 291 -2.59 22.80 9.80
CA ALA A 291 -4.01 23.02 10.01
C ALA A 291 -4.61 22.04 11.03
N ALA A 292 -4.19 20.78 11.01
CA ALA A 292 -4.63 19.77 11.97
C ALA A 292 -4.09 20.06 13.38
N GLU A 293 -2.82 20.44 13.51
CA GLU A 293 -2.20 20.85 14.78
C GLU A 293 -2.92 22.06 15.38
N SER A 294 -3.15 23.10 14.59
CA SER A 294 -3.91 24.28 15.02
C SER A 294 -5.34 23.95 15.42
N PHE A 295 -5.97 22.97 14.78
CA PHE A 295 -7.30 22.53 15.15
C PHE A 295 -7.28 21.72 16.44
N ALA A 296 -6.29 20.87 16.66
CA ALA A 296 -6.09 20.12 17.88
C ALA A 296 -5.96 21.05 19.11
N GLU A 297 -5.13 22.11 19.02
CA GLU A 297 -5.01 23.12 20.07
C GLU A 297 -6.35 23.75 20.44
N ARG A 298 -7.25 23.96 19.46
CA ARG A 298 -8.59 24.50 19.73
C ARG A 298 -9.51 23.47 20.40
N VAL A 299 -9.38 22.19 20.06
CA VAL A 299 -10.13 21.10 20.70
C VAL A 299 -9.70 20.97 22.15
N GLU A 300 -8.40 20.93 22.43
CA GLU A 300 -7.85 20.87 23.80
C GLU A 300 -8.28 22.06 24.68
N GLY A 301 -8.43 23.24 24.08
CA GLY A 301 -8.94 24.43 24.75
C GLY A 301 -10.46 24.48 24.91
N HIS A 302 -11.20 23.50 24.37
CA HIS A 302 -12.66 23.54 24.36
C HIS A 302 -13.26 22.68 25.49
N PRO A 303 -14.18 23.24 26.34
CA PRO A 303 -14.64 22.58 27.58
C PRO A 303 -15.51 21.33 27.33
N LYS A 304 -15.95 21.06 26.11
CA LYS A 304 -16.85 19.96 25.75
C LYS A 304 -16.26 18.99 24.71
N LEU A 305 -15.01 19.17 24.33
CA LEU A 305 -14.38 18.32 23.32
C LEU A 305 -13.10 17.72 23.89
N THR A 306 -12.82 16.49 23.52
CA THR A 306 -11.57 15.80 23.82
C THR A 306 -10.97 15.19 22.56
N LEU A 307 -9.65 15.04 22.53
CA LEU A 307 -8.99 14.26 21.53
C LEU A 307 -9.14 12.78 21.87
N ALA A 308 -9.76 12.00 21.00
CA ALA A 308 -10.01 10.57 21.22
C ALA A 308 -8.79 9.70 20.83
N ALA A 309 -7.83 10.26 20.12
CA ALA A 309 -6.55 9.64 19.76
C ALA A 309 -5.46 10.70 19.61
N PRO A 310 -4.17 10.36 19.72
CA PRO A 310 -3.09 11.27 19.39
C PRO A 310 -3.25 11.83 17.98
N VAL A 311 -2.95 13.13 17.80
CA VAL A 311 -2.99 13.76 16.47
C VAL A 311 -1.86 13.20 15.62
N SER A 312 -2.21 12.66 14.46
CA SER A 312 -1.24 12.09 13.52
C SER A 312 -1.37 12.77 12.15
N LEU A 313 -0.32 13.47 11.75
CA LEU A 313 -0.28 14.18 10.48
C LEU A 313 -1.50 15.12 10.31
N CYS A 314 -2.32 14.90 9.26
CA CYS A 314 -3.51 15.71 9.00
C CYS A 314 -4.82 15.09 9.55
N LEU A 315 -4.73 13.97 10.26
CA LEU A 315 -5.91 13.29 10.84
C LEU A 315 -6.08 13.68 12.31
N LEU A 316 -7.32 14.03 12.67
CA LEU A 316 -7.70 14.36 14.03
C LEU A 316 -9.02 13.65 14.35
N TYR A 317 -9.06 12.95 15.48
CA TYR A 317 -10.23 12.26 15.98
C TYR A 317 -10.68 12.87 17.31
N THR A 318 -11.95 13.30 17.37
CA THR A 318 -12.53 13.95 18.55
C THR A 318 -13.77 13.23 19.00
N SER A 319 -14.05 13.31 20.31
CA SER A 319 -15.34 12.93 20.90
C SER A 319 -15.94 14.11 21.69
N ASP A 320 -17.24 14.04 21.96
CA ASP A 320 -17.89 14.96 22.91
C ASP A 320 -17.50 14.53 24.34
N ALA A 321 -16.93 15.44 25.12
CA ALA A 321 -16.53 15.18 26.51
C ALA A 321 -17.70 14.85 27.44
N ALA A 322 -18.96 14.92 26.97
CA ALA A 322 -20.15 14.62 27.71
C ALA A 322 -20.64 13.16 27.62
N ASP A 323 -19.99 12.35 26.74
CA ASP A 323 -20.40 10.95 26.48
C ASP A 323 -19.52 9.92 27.22
N GLU A 324 -18.73 10.33 28.22
CA GLU A 324 -18.00 9.45 29.14
C GLU A 324 -18.76 9.16 30.44
#